data_41366d313674a81ae5c107b04cad5575
#
_entry.id   41366d313674a81ae5c107b04cad5575
#
_cell.length_a   1.000
_cell.length_b   1.000
_cell.length_c   1.000
_cell.angle_alpha   90.00
_cell.angle_beta   90.00
_cell.angle_gamma   90.00
#
_symmetry.space_group_name_H-M   'P 1'
#
loop_
_entity.id
_entity.type
_entity.pdbx_description
1 polymer ?
#
loop_
_entity_poly.entity_id
_entity_poly.type
_entity_poly.pdbx_seq_one_letter_code
_entity_poly.pdbx_strand_id
1 'polypeptide(L)' 'LDPISTSKIEQLLTELKKQYTIIIVTHNMQQAARVADTTAFMYLGKLIEVGKTQKLFENPKEEMTENYITGKFG' A
#
# COMPACT_ATOMS: atom_id res chain seq x y z
N LEU A 1 0.34 -3.70 -15.72
CA LEU A 1 0.58 -5.15 -15.79
C LEU A 1 -0.75 -5.88 -15.82
N ASP A 2 -0.77 -7.02 -16.49
CA ASP A 2 -1.96 -7.85 -16.48
C ASP A 2 -2.13 -8.55 -15.13
N PRO A 3 -3.34 -9.06 -14.82
CA PRO A 3 -3.61 -9.67 -13.52
C PRO A 3 -2.73 -10.88 -13.20
N ILE A 4 -2.36 -11.66 -14.21
CA ILE A 4 -1.53 -12.85 -13.99
C ILE A 4 -0.12 -12.44 -13.60
N SER A 5 0.49 -11.51 -14.33
CA SER A 5 1.83 -11.01 -14.03
C SER A 5 1.87 -10.31 -12.68
N THR A 6 0.86 -9.53 -12.36
CA THR A 6 0.75 -8.86 -11.07
C THR A 6 0.69 -9.87 -9.92
N SER A 7 -0.10 -10.93 -10.09
CA SER A 7 -0.22 -11.98 -9.09
C SER A 7 1.12 -12.68 -8.84
N LYS A 8 1.87 -12.97 -9.90
CA LYS A 8 3.18 -13.60 -9.78
C LYS A 8 4.18 -12.71 -9.03
N ILE A 9 4.17 -11.42 -9.33
CA ILE A 9 5.05 -10.47 -8.63
C ILE A 9 4.69 -10.41 -7.16
N GLU A 10 3.40 -10.36 -6.83
CA GLU A 10 2.95 -10.32 -5.44
C GLU A 10 3.33 -11.59 -4.68
N GLN A 11 3.24 -12.75 -5.33
CA GLN A 11 3.69 -14.01 -4.73
C GLN A 11 5.20 -13.98 -4.46
N LEU A 12 5.98 -13.46 -5.39
CA LEU A 12 7.42 -13.35 -5.21
C LEU A 12 7.76 -12.44 -4.04
N LEU A 13 7.07 -11.31 -3.93
CA LEU A 13 7.28 -10.38 -2.81
C LEU A 13 6.96 -11.05 -1.47
N THR A 14 5.90 -11.84 -1.42
CA THR A 14 5.50 -12.56 -0.21
C THR A 14 6.59 -13.53 0.23
N GLU A 15 7.29 -14.17 -0.72
CA GLU A 15 8.39 -15.05 -0.40
C GLU A 15 9.65 -14.27 0.02
N LEU A 16 9.98 -13.22 -0.73
CA LEU A 16 11.20 -12.45 -0.48
C LEU A 16 11.17 -11.72 0.86
N LYS A 17 10.02 -11.27 1.30
CA LYS A 17 9.94 -10.52 2.56
C LYS A 17 10.31 -11.37 3.77
N LYS A 18 10.32 -12.69 3.65
CA LYS A 18 10.76 -13.57 4.73
C LYS A 18 12.24 -13.42 5.03
N GLN A 19 13.03 -12.97 4.06
CA GLN A 19 14.46 -12.82 4.19
C GLN A 19 14.95 -11.39 4.03
N TYR A 20 14.15 -10.52 3.43
CA TYR A 20 14.55 -9.15 3.10
C TYR A 20 13.52 -8.15 3.57
N THR A 21 13.99 -6.95 3.90
CA THR A 21 13.12 -5.80 4.04
C THR A 21 12.89 -5.22 2.65
N ILE A 22 11.63 -5.09 2.25
CA ILE A 22 11.28 -4.66 0.90
C ILE A 22 10.49 -3.37 0.98
N ILE A 23 10.88 -2.40 0.16
CA ILE A 23 10.16 -1.13 0.04
C ILE A 23 9.57 -1.06 -1.36
N ILE A 24 8.26 -0.83 -1.44
CA ILE A 24 7.55 -0.72 -2.71
C ILE A 24 6.90 0.66 -2.78
N VAL A 25 7.04 1.30 -3.93
CA VAL A 25 6.31 2.53 -4.22
C VAL A 25 5.25 2.19 -5.26
N THR A 26 4.00 2.45 -4.94
CA THR A 26 2.89 2.14 -5.82
C THR A 26 1.76 3.15 -5.63
N HIS A 27 1.01 3.42 -6.69
CA HIS A 27 -0.24 4.16 -6.60
C HIS A 27 -1.46 3.22 -6.62
N ASN A 28 -1.21 1.92 -6.61
CA ASN A 28 -2.28 0.93 -6.59
C ASN A 28 -2.58 0.55 -5.14
N MET A 29 -3.67 1.09 -4.63
CA MET A 29 -4.08 0.88 -3.22
C MET A 29 -4.37 -0.57 -2.93
N GLN A 30 -4.98 -1.28 -3.88
CA GLN A 30 -5.32 -2.69 -3.68
C GLN A 30 -4.06 -3.55 -3.56
N GLN A 31 -3.05 -3.25 -4.36
CA GLN A 31 -1.77 -3.96 -4.27
C GLN A 31 -1.12 -3.71 -2.91
N ALA A 32 -1.06 -2.46 -2.46
CA ALA A 32 -0.50 -2.14 -1.16
C ALA A 32 -1.23 -2.89 -0.05
N ALA A 33 -2.55 -2.92 -0.10
CA ALA A 33 -3.36 -3.61 0.91
C ALA A 33 -3.06 -5.11 0.96
N ARG A 34 -2.75 -5.71 -0.18
CA ARG A 34 -2.49 -7.16 -0.24
C ARG A 34 -1.10 -7.55 0.21
N VAL A 35 -0.09 -6.75 -0.12
CA VAL A 35 1.30 -7.21 0.01
C VAL A 35 2.09 -6.54 1.13
N ALA A 36 1.68 -5.36 1.58
CA ALA A 36 2.47 -4.58 2.54
C ALA A 36 2.09 -4.92 3.97
N ASP A 37 3.10 -5.03 4.83
CA ASP A 37 2.88 -5.16 6.27
C ASP A 37 2.64 -3.80 6.90
N THR A 38 3.39 -2.80 6.43
CA THR A 38 3.27 -1.40 6.86
C THR A 38 3.10 -0.55 5.61
N THR A 39 2.23 0.44 5.67
CA THR A 39 1.98 1.34 4.57
C THR A 39 2.18 2.77 5.01
N ALA A 40 2.86 3.54 4.17
CA ALA A 40 3.04 4.97 4.34
C ALA A 40 2.34 5.67 3.18
N PHE A 41 1.40 6.54 3.51
CA PHE A 41 0.74 7.35 2.50
C PHE A 41 1.47 8.66 2.36
N MET A 42 1.90 8.96 1.13
CA MET A 42 2.62 10.18 0.83
C MET A 42 1.85 11.01 -0.21
N TYR A 43 1.89 12.30 -0.05
CA TYR A 43 1.24 13.20 -0.97
C TYR A 43 2.08 14.45 -1.15
N LEU A 44 2.41 14.76 -2.41
CA LEU A 44 3.21 15.94 -2.78
C LEU A 44 4.49 16.06 -1.94
N GLY A 45 5.19 14.93 -1.78
CA GLY A 45 6.47 14.91 -1.06
C GLY A 45 6.35 14.92 0.45
N LYS A 46 5.14 14.84 0.99
CA LYS A 46 4.93 14.83 2.45
C LYS A 46 4.41 13.50 2.91
N LEU A 47 4.92 13.03 4.05
CA LEU A 47 4.37 11.85 4.71
C LEU A 47 3.09 12.27 5.44
N ILE A 48 1.97 11.75 4.98
CA ILE A 48 0.67 12.09 5.56
C ILE A 48 0.33 11.16 6.72
N GLU A 49 0.49 9.86 6.51
CA GLU A 49 0.15 8.89 7.53
C GLU A 49 0.93 7.61 7.29
N VAL A 50 1.34 6.94 8.38
CA VAL A 50 2.02 5.65 8.31
C VAL A 50 1.48 4.76 9.42
N GLY A 51 1.34 3.48 9.12
CA GLY A 51 0.88 2.51 10.12
C GLY A 51 0.78 1.12 9.54
N LYS A 52 0.35 0.19 10.37
CA LYS A 52 0.08 -1.17 9.90
C LYS A 52 -0.95 -1.12 8.80
N THR A 53 -0.70 -1.82 7.72
CA THR A 53 -1.52 -1.75 6.51
C THR A 53 -2.99 -1.98 6.80
N GLN A 54 -3.32 -3.03 7.54
CA GLN A 54 -4.71 -3.33 7.84
C GLN A 54 -5.40 -2.17 8.57
N LYS A 55 -4.75 -1.63 9.58
CA LYS A 55 -5.33 -0.53 10.38
C LYS A 55 -5.45 0.74 9.57
N LEU A 56 -4.44 1.04 8.75
CA LEU A 56 -4.45 2.25 7.95
C LEU A 56 -5.58 2.23 6.93
N PHE A 57 -5.86 1.08 6.33
CA PHE A 57 -6.91 0.96 5.33
C PHE A 57 -8.30 0.87 5.94
N GLU A 58 -8.44 0.25 7.12
CA GLU A 58 -9.74 0.09 7.77
C GLU A 58 -10.15 1.33 8.55
N ASN A 59 -9.19 2.01 9.17
CA ASN A 59 -9.48 3.15 10.03
C ASN A 59 -8.38 4.21 9.93
N PRO A 60 -8.26 4.89 8.79
CA PRO A 60 -7.24 5.92 8.64
C PRO A 60 -7.52 7.08 9.59
N LYS A 61 -6.44 7.65 10.13
CA LYS A 61 -6.54 8.79 11.05
C LYS A 61 -6.63 10.13 10.34
N GLU A 62 -6.06 10.20 9.14
CA GLU A 62 -6.03 11.44 8.38
C GLU A 62 -7.10 11.44 7.31
N GLU A 63 -7.78 12.57 7.18
CA GLU A 63 -8.83 12.71 6.16
C GLU A 63 -8.28 12.53 4.75
N MET A 64 -7.07 13.01 4.48
CA MET A 64 -6.44 12.82 3.18
C MET A 64 -6.26 11.34 2.85
N THR A 65 -5.84 10.56 3.83
CA THR A 65 -5.67 9.11 3.64
C THR A 65 -7.02 8.46 3.32
N GLU A 66 -8.04 8.80 4.08
CA GLU A 66 -9.39 8.28 3.85
C GLU A 66 -9.90 8.65 2.46
N ASN A 67 -9.71 9.89 2.05
CA ASN A 67 -10.14 10.33 0.72
C ASN A 67 -9.42 9.59 -0.39
N TYR A 68 -8.13 9.32 -0.22
CA TYR A 68 -7.36 8.57 -1.21
C TYR A 68 -7.85 7.12 -1.29
N ILE A 69 -8.04 6.48 -0.15
CA ILE A 69 -8.49 5.09 -0.10
C ILE A 69 -9.88 4.94 -0.71
N THR A 70 -10.77 5.89 -0.46
CA THR A 70 -12.15 5.84 -0.95
C THR A 70 -12.33 6.40 -2.36
N GLY A 71 -11.24 6.86 -2.98
CA GLY A 71 -11.31 7.37 -4.35
C GLY A 71 -11.85 8.79 -4.48
N LYS A 72 -11.89 9.56 -3.40
CA LYS A 72 -12.37 10.94 -3.45
C LYS A 72 -11.37 11.91 -4.05
N PHE A 73 -10.13 11.51 -4.19
CA PHE A 73 -9.15 12.26 -4.97
C PHE A 73 -9.39 11.91 -6.42
N GLY A 74 -10.15 12.63 -7.04
CA GLY A 74 -10.51 12.35 -8.37
C GLY A 74 -9.69 12.30 -9.50
#